data_900fb99b812815992f4664a4ce3bf1bf
#
_entry.id   900fb99b812815992f4664a4ce3bf1bf
#
_cell.length_a   1.000
_cell.length_b   1.000
_cell.length_c   1.000
_cell.angle_alpha   90.00
_cell.angle_beta   90.00
_cell.angle_gamma   90.00
#
_symmetry.space_group_name_H-M   'P 1'
#
loop_
_entity.id
_entity.type
_entity.pdbx_description
1 polymer ?
#
loop_
_entity_poly.entity_id
_entity_poly.type
_entity_poly.pdbx_seq_one_letter_code
_entity_poly.pdbx_strand_id
1 'polypeptide(L)'
;LLDVMMPGMDGWQVLKAVRKSSNIPIIMVTARDETFDKVLGLELGADDYITKPFDSKEMAARVKAVLRRTMGQTEEEEESNDDTLSFPGLTVSLSRYEVFYEGKKLEMPPKELEVLYFLASHVNQLFTRGQLLDQVWGFQVEVESRTVDVHVKRLRDKLVGCEKYGWRIQTIWGRGYKFEVIK
;
A
#
# COMPACT_ATOMS: atom_id res chain seq x y z
N LEU A 1 9.39 13.07 1.26
CA LEU A 1 9.31 13.47 -0.14
C LEU A 1 10.66 13.17 -0.81
N LEU A 2 10.64 12.55 -1.98
CA LEU A 2 11.84 12.17 -2.71
C LEU A 2 11.72 12.58 -4.18
N ASP A 3 12.57 13.50 -4.61
CA ASP A 3 12.62 13.91 -6.02
C ASP A 3 13.27 12.81 -6.87
N VAL A 4 12.72 12.53 -8.02
CA VAL A 4 13.32 11.59 -8.99
C VAL A 4 14.55 12.20 -9.66
N MET A 5 14.47 13.50 -10.00
CA MET A 5 15.51 14.20 -10.74
C MET A 5 16.50 14.88 -9.80
N MET A 6 17.44 14.10 -9.25
CA MET A 6 18.52 14.63 -8.41
C MET A 6 19.87 14.41 -9.07
N PRO A 7 20.85 15.36 -8.91
CA PRO A 7 22.18 15.17 -9.41
C PRO A 7 22.92 14.08 -8.62
N GLY A 8 23.65 13.23 -9.33
CA GLY A 8 24.39 12.12 -8.76
C GLY A 8 23.57 10.85 -8.67
N MET A 9 23.01 10.56 -7.51
CA MET A 9 22.12 9.40 -7.32
C MET A 9 20.67 9.83 -7.59
N ASP A 10 19.98 9.18 -8.54
CA ASP A 10 18.58 9.46 -8.83
C ASP A 10 17.64 8.97 -7.71
N GLY A 11 16.41 9.52 -7.68
CA GLY A 11 15.43 9.16 -6.65
C GLY A 11 15.06 7.68 -6.63
N TRP A 12 15.13 7.00 -7.78
CA TRP A 12 14.86 5.56 -7.85
C TRP A 12 15.91 4.73 -7.12
N GLN A 13 17.17 5.10 -7.28
CA GLN A 13 18.28 4.45 -6.59
C GLN A 13 18.22 4.69 -5.08
N VAL A 14 17.86 5.92 -4.66
CA VAL A 14 17.65 6.25 -3.24
C VAL A 14 16.49 5.44 -2.68
N LEU A 15 15.34 5.38 -3.37
CA LEU A 15 14.18 4.59 -2.96
C LEU A 15 14.56 3.12 -2.75
N LYS A 16 15.25 2.51 -3.72
CA LYS A 16 15.73 1.12 -3.61
C LYS A 16 16.67 0.92 -2.42
N ALA A 17 17.56 1.88 -2.18
CA ALA A 17 18.51 1.80 -1.06
C ALA A 17 17.76 1.88 0.28
N VAL A 18 16.83 2.82 0.43
CA VAL A 18 16.03 2.97 1.66
C VAL A 18 15.18 1.71 1.90
N ARG A 19 14.55 1.14 0.88
CA ARG A 19 13.68 -0.05 1.02
C ARG A 19 14.44 -1.33 1.42
N LYS A 20 15.76 -1.34 1.35
CA LYS A 20 16.57 -2.46 1.90
C LYS A 20 16.60 -2.49 3.41
N SER A 21 16.39 -1.35 4.08
CA SER A 21 16.60 -1.21 5.52
C SER A 21 15.46 -0.48 6.25
N SER A 22 14.48 0.09 5.52
CA SER A 22 13.43 0.90 6.11
C SER A 22 12.13 0.87 5.31
N ASN A 23 11.00 0.86 6.02
CA ASN A 23 9.65 1.00 5.47
C ASN A 23 9.07 2.40 5.73
N ILE A 24 9.90 3.41 5.95
CA ILE A 24 9.40 4.79 6.09
C ILE A 24 8.56 5.17 4.88
N PRO A 25 7.48 5.93 5.07
CA PRO A 25 6.65 6.41 3.97
C PRO A 25 7.46 7.29 3.02
N ILE A 26 7.35 7.02 1.72
CA ILE A 26 8.04 7.78 0.67
C ILE A 26 7.04 8.18 -0.40
N ILE A 27 6.93 9.49 -0.62
CA ILE A 27 6.20 10.06 -1.74
C ILE A 27 7.22 10.53 -2.78
N MET A 28 7.14 9.97 -3.98
CA MET A 28 7.99 10.37 -5.09
C MET A 28 7.48 11.68 -5.70
N VAL A 29 8.39 12.58 -6.01
CA VAL A 29 8.09 13.86 -6.68
C VAL A 29 8.88 13.92 -7.98
N THR A 30 8.23 14.21 -9.11
CA THR A 30 8.90 14.21 -10.40
C THR A 30 8.27 15.17 -11.42
N ALA A 31 9.07 15.61 -12.38
CA ALA A 31 8.59 16.34 -13.54
C ALA A 31 8.15 15.42 -14.70
N ARG A 32 8.36 14.11 -14.56
CA ARG A 32 8.00 13.13 -15.58
C ARG A 32 6.59 12.62 -15.36
N ASP A 33 5.77 12.79 -16.38
CA ASP A 33 4.36 12.36 -16.39
C ASP A 33 4.15 11.05 -17.17
N GLU A 34 5.23 10.35 -17.51
CA GLU A 34 5.11 9.09 -18.22
C GLU A 34 4.56 8.01 -17.28
N THR A 35 3.54 7.32 -17.73
CA THR A 35 2.91 6.17 -17.07
C THR A 35 3.92 5.14 -16.58
N PHE A 36 5.01 4.93 -17.36
CA PHE A 36 6.07 4.00 -17.02
C PHE A 36 6.83 4.40 -15.74
N ASP A 37 7.12 5.68 -15.56
CA ASP A 37 7.84 6.18 -14.38
C ASP A 37 6.97 6.07 -13.11
N LYS A 38 5.65 6.28 -13.23
CA LYS A 38 4.69 6.10 -12.11
C LYS A 38 4.63 4.64 -11.67
N VAL A 39 4.50 3.72 -12.61
CA VAL A 39 4.48 2.28 -12.33
C VAL A 39 5.81 1.83 -11.73
N LEU A 40 6.94 2.27 -12.28
CA LEU A 40 8.27 1.94 -11.77
C LEU A 40 8.47 2.41 -10.33
N GLY A 41 8.01 3.62 -9.98
CA GLY A 41 8.13 4.15 -8.62
C GLY A 41 7.37 3.31 -7.59
N LEU A 42 6.17 2.92 -7.95
CA LEU A 42 5.34 2.07 -7.12
C LEU A 42 5.91 0.64 -7.06
N GLU A 43 6.45 0.13 -8.16
CA GLU A 43 7.17 -1.16 -8.18
C GLU A 43 8.40 -1.15 -7.28
N LEU A 44 9.06 -0.03 -7.13
CA LEU A 44 10.23 0.13 -6.26
C LEU A 44 9.88 0.36 -4.78
N GLY A 45 8.59 0.57 -4.45
CA GLY A 45 8.13 0.66 -3.06
C GLY A 45 7.75 2.07 -2.59
N ALA A 46 7.52 3.02 -3.49
CA ALA A 46 6.91 4.29 -3.11
C ALA A 46 5.48 4.11 -2.59
N ASP A 47 5.07 4.94 -1.64
CA ASP A 47 3.72 4.92 -1.06
C ASP A 47 2.76 5.80 -1.84
N ASP A 48 3.27 6.89 -2.44
CA ASP A 48 2.51 7.79 -3.30
C ASP A 48 3.45 8.50 -4.29
N TYR A 49 2.86 9.28 -5.20
CA TYR A 49 3.54 9.91 -6.31
C TYR A 49 2.90 11.27 -6.64
N ILE A 50 3.71 12.29 -6.87
CA ILE A 50 3.25 13.65 -7.23
C ILE A 50 4.02 14.14 -8.45
N THR A 51 3.31 14.63 -9.46
CA THR A 51 3.90 15.25 -10.65
C THR A 51 4.11 16.74 -10.46
N LYS A 52 5.24 17.27 -10.95
CA LYS A 52 5.49 18.70 -11.06
C LYS A 52 4.87 19.23 -12.38
N PRO A 53 4.25 20.43 -12.40
CA PRO A 53 3.99 21.32 -11.26
C PRO A 53 2.83 20.80 -10.39
N PHE A 54 2.95 20.92 -9.07
CA PHE A 54 1.91 20.54 -8.11
C PHE A 54 1.47 21.75 -7.28
N ASP A 55 0.22 21.75 -6.83
CA ASP A 55 -0.27 22.70 -5.85
C ASP A 55 0.24 22.34 -4.46
N SER A 56 0.67 23.36 -3.69
CA SER A 56 1.17 23.14 -2.32
C SER A 56 0.12 22.54 -1.37
N LYS A 57 -1.17 22.83 -1.62
CA LYS A 57 -2.27 22.24 -0.84
C LYS A 57 -2.47 20.77 -1.20
N GLU A 58 -2.32 20.41 -2.47
CA GLU A 58 -2.34 19.00 -2.91
C GLU A 58 -1.20 18.23 -2.23
N MET A 59 0.03 18.73 -2.32
CA MET A 59 1.17 18.11 -1.67
C MET A 59 0.95 17.95 -0.17
N ALA A 60 0.47 19.00 0.51
CA ALA A 60 0.20 18.94 1.96
C ALA A 60 -0.90 17.91 2.29
N ALA A 61 -1.94 17.81 1.47
CA ALA A 61 -3.00 16.82 1.65
C ALA A 61 -2.48 15.39 1.50
N ARG A 62 -1.63 15.12 0.50
CA ARG A 62 -1.00 13.81 0.29
C ARG A 62 -0.05 13.44 1.42
N VAL A 63 0.80 14.38 1.85
CA VAL A 63 1.69 14.17 3.01
C VAL A 63 0.88 13.86 4.26
N LYS A 64 -0.17 14.63 4.57
CA LYS A 64 -1.06 14.37 5.71
C LYS A 64 -1.73 13.01 5.60
N ALA A 65 -2.21 12.62 4.41
CA ALA A 65 -2.84 11.34 4.19
C ALA A 65 -1.87 10.18 4.44
N VAL A 66 -0.63 10.29 3.96
CA VAL A 66 0.42 9.28 4.18
C VAL A 66 0.84 9.25 5.65
N LEU A 67 1.08 10.40 6.29
CA LEU A 67 1.48 10.49 7.70
C LEU A 67 0.39 10.03 8.67
N ARG A 68 -0.88 10.38 8.44
CA ARG A 68 -2.00 9.91 9.27
C ARG A 68 -2.05 8.39 9.36
N ARG A 69 -1.63 7.72 8.31
CA ARG A 69 -1.61 6.27 8.19
C ARG A 69 -0.41 5.63 8.88
N THR A 70 0.70 6.39 9.05
CA THR A 70 1.94 5.87 9.62
C THR A 70 2.18 6.29 11.06
N MET A 71 1.63 7.42 11.47
CA MET A 71 1.77 7.96 12.82
C MET A 71 0.54 7.67 13.66
N GLY A 72 -0.10 6.53 13.61
CA GLY A 72 -1.29 6.19 14.39
C GLY A 72 -1.75 7.36 15.28
N GLN A 73 -2.97 7.81 15.20
CA GLN A 73 -3.51 8.97 15.93
C GLN A 73 -2.90 9.05 17.32
N THR A 74 -2.19 10.17 17.59
CA THR A 74 -1.85 10.53 18.96
C THR A 74 -3.14 10.75 19.74
N GLU A 75 -3.27 9.96 20.79
CA GLU A 75 -4.01 10.22 22.03
C GLU A 75 -5.22 11.15 21.95
N GLU A 76 -6.38 10.56 21.82
CA GLU A 76 -7.63 10.83 22.54
C GLU A 76 -8.75 10.12 21.79
N GLU A 77 -8.96 8.86 22.16
CA GLU A 77 -10.22 8.15 22.22
C GLU A 77 -9.90 6.64 22.35
N GLU A 78 -9.75 6.22 23.61
CA GLU A 78 -9.96 4.84 24.02
C GLU A 78 -11.45 4.51 23.81
N GLU A 79 -11.80 4.16 22.58
CA GLU A 79 -12.92 3.25 22.33
C GLU A 79 -12.39 2.10 21.50
N SER A 80 -12.59 0.93 22.01
CA SER A 80 -12.21 -0.38 21.52
C SER A 80 -12.61 -0.62 20.06
N ASN A 81 -11.84 -0.08 19.11
CA ASN A 81 -11.85 -0.56 17.74
C ASN A 81 -10.67 -1.53 17.60
N ASP A 82 -10.98 -2.80 17.74
CA ASP A 82 -10.03 -3.88 17.48
C ASP A 82 -9.79 -3.97 15.97
N ASP A 83 -8.98 -3.03 15.43
CA ASP A 83 -8.56 -2.99 14.02
C ASP A 83 -7.57 -4.12 13.68
N THR A 84 -7.68 -5.22 14.42
CA THR A 84 -6.84 -6.39 14.21
C THR A 84 -7.66 -7.50 13.55
N LEU A 85 -7.24 -7.91 12.37
CA LEU A 85 -7.81 -9.02 11.65
C LEU A 85 -6.94 -10.25 11.85
N SER A 86 -7.56 -11.39 12.19
CA SER A 86 -6.87 -12.65 12.39
C SER A 86 -7.45 -13.74 11.50
N PHE A 87 -6.58 -14.37 10.72
CA PHE A 87 -6.87 -15.56 9.92
C PHE A 87 -5.83 -16.65 10.24
N PRO A 88 -6.08 -17.89 9.92
CA PRO A 88 -5.07 -18.93 10.09
C PRO A 88 -3.74 -18.51 9.44
N GLY A 89 -2.68 -18.41 10.23
CA GLY A 89 -1.34 -18.01 9.78
C GLY A 89 -1.15 -16.51 9.48
N LEU A 90 -2.18 -15.66 9.59
CA LEU A 90 -2.10 -14.22 9.28
C LEU A 90 -2.75 -13.39 10.39
N THR A 91 -2.05 -12.37 10.85
CA THR A 91 -2.60 -11.31 11.70
C THR A 91 -2.22 -9.96 11.12
N VAL A 92 -3.19 -9.07 10.95
CA VAL A 92 -3.00 -7.72 10.41
C VAL A 92 -3.61 -6.71 11.34
N SER A 93 -2.82 -5.76 11.84
CA SER A 93 -3.29 -4.64 12.64
C SER A 93 -3.07 -3.34 11.87
N LEU A 94 -4.17 -2.65 11.58
CA LEU A 94 -4.10 -1.36 10.87
C LEU A 94 -3.60 -0.26 11.79
N SER A 95 -4.07 -0.22 13.03
CA SER A 95 -3.69 0.79 14.02
C SER A 95 -2.21 0.74 14.39
N ARG A 96 -1.64 -0.46 14.47
CA ARG A 96 -0.22 -0.69 14.78
C ARG A 96 0.67 -0.73 13.54
N TYR A 97 0.10 -0.74 12.34
CA TYR A 97 0.81 -1.00 11.07
C TYR A 97 1.70 -2.24 11.13
N GLU A 98 1.15 -3.33 11.67
CA GLU A 98 1.86 -4.59 11.85
C GLU A 98 1.16 -5.73 11.11
N VAL A 99 1.97 -6.57 10.49
CA VAL A 99 1.53 -7.83 9.88
C VAL A 99 2.40 -8.96 10.40
N PHE A 100 1.76 -10.02 10.85
CA PHE A 100 2.43 -11.28 11.19
C PHE A 100 1.94 -12.36 10.24
N TYR A 101 2.86 -13.05 9.63
CA TYR A 101 2.57 -14.21 8.79
C TYR A 101 3.42 -15.40 9.25
N GLU A 102 2.78 -16.54 9.49
CA GLU A 102 3.41 -17.75 10.08
C GLU A 102 4.13 -17.46 11.41
N GLY A 103 3.57 -16.56 12.22
CA GLY A 103 4.16 -16.15 13.49
C GLY A 103 5.36 -15.21 13.38
N LYS A 104 5.76 -14.83 12.18
CA LYS A 104 6.86 -13.89 11.94
C LYS A 104 6.32 -12.51 11.54
N LYS A 105 6.91 -11.47 12.09
CA LYS A 105 6.61 -10.09 11.66
C LYS A 105 7.10 -9.89 10.23
N LEU A 106 6.18 -9.46 9.35
CA LEU A 106 6.50 -9.08 7.97
C LEU A 106 6.75 -7.59 7.87
N GLU A 107 7.86 -7.23 7.27
CA GLU A 107 8.12 -5.85 6.86
C GLU A 107 7.27 -5.52 5.62
N MET A 108 6.35 -4.58 5.80
CA MET A 108 5.37 -4.23 4.77
C MET A 108 5.21 -2.72 4.66
N PRO A 109 5.43 -2.12 3.46
CA PRO A 109 5.14 -0.71 3.24
C PRO A 109 3.67 -0.38 3.54
N PRO A 110 3.37 0.84 4.04
CA PRO A 110 2.02 1.21 4.47
C PRO A 110 0.92 0.89 3.47
N LYS A 111 1.11 1.20 2.18
CA LYS A 111 0.10 0.93 1.16
C LYS A 111 -0.15 -0.55 0.88
N GLU A 112 0.87 -1.38 0.99
CA GLU A 112 0.69 -2.83 0.89
C GLU A 112 -0.16 -3.35 2.06
N LEU A 113 0.12 -2.88 3.28
CA LEU A 113 -0.64 -3.25 4.47
C LEU A 113 -2.10 -2.79 4.37
N GLU A 114 -2.34 -1.55 3.94
CA GLU A 114 -3.68 -1.00 3.77
C GLU A 114 -4.50 -1.79 2.73
N VAL A 115 -3.90 -2.16 1.59
CA VAL A 115 -4.56 -3.01 0.59
C VAL A 115 -4.89 -4.38 1.18
N LEU A 116 -3.95 -4.99 1.90
CA LEU A 116 -4.17 -6.28 2.55
C LEU A 116 -5.30 -6.19 3.59
N TYR A 117 -5.23 -5.19 4.48
CA TYR A 117 -6.24 -4.97 5.51
C TYR A 117 -7.62 -4.75 4.90
N PHE A 118 -7.73 -3.86 3.91
CA PHE A 118 -9.00 -3.57 3.24
C PHE A 118 -9.60 -4.81 2.59
N LEU A 119 -8.81 -5.58 1.86
CA LEU A 119 -9.30 -6.82 1.25
C LEU A 119 -9.70 -7.87 2.28
N ALA A 120 -8.91 -8.03 3.35
CA ALA A 120 -9.15 -8.99 4.41
C ALA A 120 -10.34 -8.62 5.31
N SER A 121 -10.62 -7.33 5.51
CA SER A 121 -11.83 -6.89 6.23
C SER A 121 -13.13 -7.12 5.45
N HIS A 122 -13.03 -7.40 4.13
CA HIS A 122 -14.17 -7.67 3.25
C HIS A 122 -14.06 -9.06 2.60
N VAL A 123 -14.01 -10.08 3.44
CA VAL A 123 -13.84 -11.48 3.02
C VAL A 123 -14.84 -11.87 1.93
N ASN A 124 -14.34 -12.52 0.87
CA ASN A 124 -15.11 -13.00 -0.28
C ASN A 124 -15.80 -11.90 -1.11
N GLN A 125 -15.60 -10.63 -0.80
CA GLN A 125 -16.14 -9.52 -1.59
C GLN A 125 -15.15 -9.15 -2.71
N LEU A 126 -15.69 -8.95 -3.91
CA LEU A 126 -14.93 -8.49 -5.06
C LEU A 126 -14.86 -6.96 -5.10
N PHE A 127 -13.66 -6.43 -5.29
CA PHE A 127 -13.42 -5.02 -5.52
C PHE A 127 -12.75 -4.80 -6.86
N THR A 128 -13.24 -3.83 -7.61
CA THR A 128 -12.56 -3.37 -8.83
C THR A 128 -11.27 -2.61 -8.48
N ARG A 129 -10.38 -2.47 -9.46
CA ARG A 129 -9.15 -1.68 -9.28
C ARG A 129 -9.44 -0.23 -8.89
N GLY A 130 -10.47 0.37 -9.52
CA GLY A 130 -10.90 1.73 -9.17
C GLY A 130 -11.40 1.83 -7.74
N GLN A 131 -12.25 0.91 -7.29
CA GLN A 131 -12.74 0.90 -5.92
C GLN A 131 -11.58 0.74 -4.90
N LEU A 132 -10.62 -0.15 -5.16
CA LEU A 132 -9.45 -0.30 -4.30
C LEU A 132 -8.60 0.96 -4.28
N LEU A 133 -8.43 1.61 -5.43
CA LEU A 133 -7.71 2.86 -5.53
C LEU A 133 -8.39 3.95 -4.69
N ASP A 134 -9.70 4.14 -4.87
CA ASP A 134 -10.49 5.14 -4.15
C ASP A 134 -10.45 4.92 -2.63
N GLN A 135 -10.56 3.66 -2.19
CA GLN A 135 -10.60 3.32 -0.77
C GLN A 135 -9.23 3.43 -0.08
N VAL A 136 -8.16 3.03 -0.77
CA VAL A 136 -6.82 2.99 -0.17
C VAL A 136 -6.02 4.27 -0.44
N TRP A 137 -6.22 4.93 -1.58
CA TRP A 137 -5.50 6.16 -1.94
C TRP A 137 -6.37 7.42 -1.87
N GLY A 138 -7.70 7.31 -1.94
CA GLY A 138 -8.66 8.41 -1.85
C GLY A 138 -9.21 8.86 -3.21
N PHE A 139 -10.39 9.50 -3.19
CA PHE A 139 -11.20 9.83 -4.38
C PHE A 139 -10.60 10.85 -5.36
N GLN A 140 -9.50 11.54 -5.04
CA GLN A 140 -8.93 12.59 -5.88
C GLN A 140 -7.52 12.27 -6.39
N VAL A 141 -7.17 10.99 -6.40
CA VAL A 141 -5.82 10.58 -6.80
C VAL A 141 -5.85 10.16 -8.26
N GLU A 142 -5.27 10.96 -9.14
CA GLU A 142 -4.95 10.57 -10.52
C GLU A 142 -3.80 9.55 -10.53
N VAL A 143 -4.04 8.38 -9.96
CA VAL A 143 -3.12 7.25 -10.01
C VAL A 143 -3.76 6.18 -10.90
N GLU A 144 -2.98 5.61 -11.80
CA GLU A 144 -3.48 4.55 -12.66
C GLU A 144 -3.90 3.32 -11.86
N SER A 145 -4.96 2.69 -12.31
CA SER A 145 -5.49 1.47 -11.71
C SER A 145 -4.48 0.30 -11.65
N ARG A 146 -3.42 0.35 -12.46
CA ARG A 146 -2.29 -0.59 -12.43
C ARG A 146 -1.47 -0.56 -11.14
N THR A 147 -1.51 0.56 -10.41
CA THR A 147 -0.90 0.67 -9.07
C THR A 147 -1.37 -0.44 -8.13
N VAL A 148 -2.67 -0.75 -8.17
CA VAL A 148 -3.25 -1.84 -7.37
C VAL A 148 -2.64 -3.19 -7.72
N ASP A 149 -2.41 -3.45 -9.01
CA ASP A 149 -1.85 -4.72 -9.49
C ASP A 149 -0.44 -4.97 -8.92
N VAL A 150 0.36 -3.91 -8.86
CA VAL A 150 1.73 -3.96 -8.29
C VAL A 150 1.68 -4.31 -6.80
N HIS A 151 0.82 -3.65 -6.03
CA HIS A 151 0.70 -3.93 -4.59
C HIS A 151 0.16 -5.34 -4.32
N VAL A 152 -0.83 -5.79 -5.09
CA VAL A 152 -1.34 -7.17 -4.98
C VAL A 152 -0.28 -8.20 -5.34
N LYS A 153 0.54 -7.96 -6.38
CA LYS A 153 1.66 -8.84 -6.72
C LYS A 153 2.62 -8.98 -5.53
N ARG A 154 3.05 -7.85 -4.94
CA ARG A 154 3.98 -7.86 -3.80
C ARG A 154 3.40 -8.53 -2.56
N LEU A 155 2.12 -8.32 -2.29
CA LEU A 155 1.43 -9.02 -1.21
C LEU A 155 1.51 -10.53 -1.41
N ARG A 156 1.27 -11.02 -2.64
CA ARG A 156 1.39 -12.46 -2.95
C ARG A 156 2.81 -12.97 -2.80
N ASP A 157 3.80 -12.17 -3.22
CA ASP A 157 5.22 -12.53 -3.08
C ASP A 157 5.65 -12.65 -1.61
N LYS A 158 5.00 -11.92 -0.69
CA LYS A 158 5.24 -11.98 0.75
C LYS A 158 4.40 -13.04 1.47
N LEU A 159 3.21 -13.35 0.96
CA LEU A 159 2.23 -14.27 1.57
C LEU A 159 2.21 -15.63 0.84
N VAL A 160 3.39 -16.11 0.47
CA VAL A 160 3.54 -17.37 -0.27
C VAL A 160 2.98 -18.55 0.54
N GLY A 161 2.18 -19.38 -0.14
CA GLY A 161 1.60 -20.58 0.46
C GLY A 161 0.39 -20.33 1.38
N CYS A 162 -0.24 -19.17 1.27
CA CYS A 162 -1.42 -18.81 2.08
C CYS A 162 -2.62 -19.74 1.86
N GLU A 163 -2.71 -20.41 0.70
CA GLU A 163 -3.78 -21.35 0.39
C GLU A 163 -3.80 -22.54 1.37
N LYS A 164 -2.67 -22.95 1.94
CA LYS A 164 -2.63 -24.01 2.96
C LYS A 164 -3.37 -23.66 4.24
N TYR A 165 -3.56 -22.35 4.46
CA TYR A 165 -4.33 -21.80 5.58
C TYR A 165 -5.81 -21.55 5.23
N GLY A 166 -6.25 -21.93 4.03
CA GLY A 166 -7.63 -21.80 3.59
C GLY A 166 -8.02 -20.39 3.13
N TRP A 167 -7.05 -19.55 2.73
CA TRP A 167 -7.34 -18.24 2.16
C TRP A 167 -6.32 -17.83 1.10
N ARG A 168 -6.70 -16.88 0.25
CA ARG A 168 -5.82 -16.30 -0.79
C ARG A 168 -6.31 -14.94 -1.25
N ILE A 169 -5.42 -14.16 -1.87
CA ILE A 169 -5.80 -12.97 -2.64
C ILE A 169 -6.05 -13.42 -4.09
N GLN A 170 -7.33 -13.52 -4.47
CA GLN A 170 -7.72 -14.01 -5.78
C GLN A 170 -7.90 -12.87 -6.79
N THR A 171 -7.43 -13.07 -8.03
CA THR A 171 -7.74 -12.22 -9.18
C THR A 171 -9.00 -12.73 -9.85
N ILE A 172 -9.97 -11.84 -10.07
CA ILE A 172 -11.10 -12.09 -10.98
C ILE A 172 -10.79 -11.33 -12.27
N TRP A 173 -10.42 -12.08 -13.29
CA TRP A 173 -9.97 -11.51 -14.57
C TRP A 173 -10.97 -10.51 -15.15
N GLY A 174 -10.48 -9.36 -15.59
CA GLY A 174 -11.30 -8.27 -16.11
C GLY A 174 -12.12 -7.51 -15.07
N ARG A 175 -12.11 -7.91 -13.79
CA ARG A 175 -12.94 -7.28 -12.75
C ARG A 175 -12.14 -6.70 -11.60
N GLY A 176 -11.21 -7.46 -10.98
CA GLY A 176 -10.45 -6.95 -9.83
C GLY A 176 -9.94 -8.05 -8.90
N TYR A 177 -10.00 -7.79 -7.60
CA TYR A 177 -9.40 -8.63 -6.56
C TYR A 177 -10.38 -8.89 -5.42
N LYS A 178 -10.18 -10.01 -4.72
CA LYS A 178 -10.85 -10.34 -3.47
C LYS A 178 -9.92 -11.11 -2.53
N PHE A 179 -10.13 -10.96 -1.24
CA PHE A 179 -9.58 -11.88 -0.24
C PHE A 179 -10.55 -13.03 -0.12
N GLU A 180 -10.17 -14.20 -0.61
CA GLU A 180 -11.02 -15.38 -0.65
C GLU A 180 -10.66 -16.31 0.51
N VAL A 181 -11.68 -16.67 1.32
CA VAL A 181 -11.57 -17.78 2.26
C VAL A 181 -12.13 -19.01 1.58
N ILE A 182 -11.27 -20.03 1.45
CA ILE A 182 -11.56 -21.31 0.81
C ILE A 182 -12.20 -22.21 1.88
N LYS A 183 -13.38 -22.70 1.60
CA LYS A 183 -14.07 -23.66 2.47
C LYS A 183 -13.58 -25.06 2.21
#